data_20a38403bbc71c399329b9b4de719730
#
_entry.id   20a38403bbc71c399329b9b4de719730
#
_cell.length_a   1.000
_cell.length_b   1.000
_cell.length_c   1.000
_cell.angle_alpha   90.00
_cell.angle_beta   90.00
_cell.angle_gamma   90.00
#
_symmetry.space_group_name_H-M   'P 1'
#
loop_
_entity.id
_entity.type
_entity.pdbx_description
1 polymer ?
#
loop_
_entity_poly.entity_id
_entity_poly.type
_entity_poly.pdbx_seq_one_letter_code
_entity_poly.pdbx_strand_id
1 'polypeptide(L)'
;MLRKLKQKILKIFLYESWNIGFAEWNENDHFQDIENKKFTWLSKKYFWHYYADPFFIKQGKNNFLFVEDYNSISRKGRISLLLLDNNFRIIKKYFNIIKSKFHLSYPQIIKQGNNFFMLPECCRSEKLTLYKSENFPVKWQKEKVIIDDQAIDSTIVKYNNIYWLFYIKGAYELHISYSDNLHGEWQPHPKNPVKTGLESTRPAGNFFIKNNKLYRPAQNCSKTYGGSIIINHITKLTVKDFEEEQVKEIFPNFINIYNQGIHTINFNDGLCIIDAKIYKFTLLKPFISILRIFYRLFK
;
A
#
# COMPACT_ATOMS: atom_id res chain seq x y z
N MET A 1 27.71 -7.20 -26.30
CA MET A 1 26.48 -7.10 -27.11
C MET A 1 25.50 -8.24 -26.83
N LEU A 2 25.88 -9.49 -26.96
CA LEU A 2 25.02 -10.69 -26.72
C LEU A 2 24.40 -10.75 -25.34
N ARG A 3 25.09 -10.38 -24.25
CA ARG A 3 24.57 -10.38 -22.88
C ARG A 3 23.41 -9.37 -22.69
N LYS A 4 23.55 -8.16 -23.30
CA LYS A 4 22.46 -7.13 -23.26
C LYS A 4 21.25 -7.56 -24.09
N LEU A 5 21.45 -8.25 -25.21
CA LEU A 5 20.36 -8.78 -26.04
C LEU A 5 19.63 -9.91 -25.32
N LYS A 6 20.34 -10.84 -24.69
CA LYS A 6 19.76 -11.92 -23.86
C LYS A 6 18.92 -11.35 -22.70
N GLN A 7 19.40 -10.29 -22.02
CA GLN A 7 18.65 -9.61 -20.96
C GLN A 7 17.40 -8.89 -21.49
N LYS A 8 17.44 -8.28 -22.67
CA LYS A 8 16.26 -7.67 -23.31
C LYS A 8 15.22 -8.72 -23.69
N ILE A 9 15.65 -9.86 -24.26
CA ILE A 9 14.77 -10.98 -24.63
C ILE A 9 14.12 -11.57 -23.36
N LEU A 10 14.91 -11.80 -22.29
CA LEU A 10 14.36 -12.30 -21.03
C LEU A 10 13.29 -11.35 -20.44
N LYS A 11 13.49 -10.03 -20.52
CA LYS A 11 12.50 -9.05 -20.04
C LYS A 11 11.13 -9.14 -20.76
N ILE A 12 11.10 -9.62 -22.01
CA ILE A 12 9.86 -9.83 -22.77
C ILE A 12 9.01 -10.91 -22.11
N PHE A 13 9.63 -11.91 -21.48
CA PHE A 13 8.97 -13.04 -20.84
C PHE A 13 8.85 -12.92 -19.33
N LEU A 14 9.55 -11.98 -18.69
CA LEU A 14 9.47 -11.76 -17.25
C LEU A 14 8.21 -10.96 -16.90
N TYR A 15 7.37 -11.56 -16.07
CA TYR A 15 6.13 -10.99 -15.58
C TYR A 15 6.27 -10.62 -14.10
N GLU A 16 6.04 -9.34 -13.79
CA GLU A 16 5.98 -8.86 -12.41
C GLU A 16 4.65 -9.24 -11.76
N SER A 17 4.72 -9.78 -10.57
CA SER A 17 3.53 -10.18 -9.81
C SER A 17 3.75 -9.96 -8.33
N TRP A 18 2.76 -9.38 -7.67
CA TRP A 18 2.72 -9.16 -6.23
C TRP A 18 1.79 -10.16 -5.55
N ASN A 19 2.01 -10.40 -4.27
CA ASN A 19 1.12 -11.19 -3.43
C ASN A 19 1.20 -10.71 -1.99
N ILE A 20 0.19 -11.07 -1.19
CA ILE A 20 0.06 -10.66 0.19
C ILE A 20 0.39 -11.83 1.09
N GLY A 21 1.24 -11.57 2.07
CA GLY A 21 1.66 -12.51 3.11
C GLY A 21 1.26 -12.04 4.50
N PHE A 22 0.92 -13.00 5.36
CA PHE A 22 0.52 -12.80 6.75
C PHE A 22 1.46 -13.58 7.65
N ALA A 23 1.93 -12.97 8.72
CA ALA A 23 2.68 -13.62 9.79
C ALA A 23 2.15 -13.15 11.15
N GLU A 24 2.28 -13.97 12.18
CA GLU A 24 1.98 -13.56 13.55
C GLU A 24 2.95 -12.49 14.00
N TRP A 25 2.43 -11.49 14.69
CA TRP A 25 3.18 -10.38 15.26
C TRP A 25 2.73 -10.09 16.69
N ASN A 26 3.64 -10.28 17.63
CA ASN A 26 3.36 -10.07 19.05
C ASN A 26 3.93 -8.71 19.53
N GLU A 27 3.42 -8.19 20.62
CA GLU A 27 3.89 -6.91 21.20
C GLU A 27 5.39 -6.94 21.54
N ASN A 28 5.91 -8.10 21.94
CA ASN A 28 7.34 -8.30 22.29
C ASN A 28 8.25 -8.51 21.06
N ASP A 29 7.70 -8.74 19.87
CA ASP A 29 8.54 -8.91 18.66
C ASP A 29 9.30 -7.64 18.34
N HIS A 30 10.53 -7.77 17.89
CA HIS A 30 11.37 -6.66 17.39
C HIS A 30 11.33 -6.62 15.86
N PHE A 31 11.70 -5.47 15.25
CA PHE A 31 11.72 -5.35 13.79
C PHE A 31 12.68 -6.32 13.11
N GLN A 32 13.73 -6.75 13.80
CA GLN A 32 14.66 -7.79 13.35
C GLN A 32 13.99 -9.15 13.21
N ASP A 33 12.94 -9.42 14.01
CA ASP A 33 12.26 -10.73 14.01
C ASP A 33 11.39 -10.93 12.75
N ILE A 34 11.08 -9.86 12.01
CA ILE A 34 10.31 -9.95 10.76
C ILE A 34 10.97 -10.91 9.76
N GLU A 35 12.31 -10.89 9.70
CA GLU A 35 13.08 -11.73 8.78
C GLU A 35 13.04 -13.23 9.15
N ASN A 36 12.67 -13.53 10.39
CA ASN A 36 12.52 -14.89 10.90
C ASN A 36 11.07 -15.39 10.88
N LYS A 37 10.10 -14.55 10.53
CA LYS A 37 8.68 -14.91 10.51
C LYS A 37 8.34 -15.80 9.32
N LYS A 38 7.47 -16.77 9.55
CA LYS A 38 6.90 -17.61 8.50
C LYS A 38 5.63 -16.96 7.97
N PHE A 39 5.66 -16.54 6.71
CA PHE A 39 4.51 -15.93 6.05
C PHE A 39 3.60 -16.95 5.38
N THR A 40 2.30 -16.85 5.65
CA THR A 40 1.23 -17.52 4.90
C THR A 40 0.79 -16.62 3.77
N TRP A 41 0.81 -17.12 2.53
CA TRP A 41 0.52 -16.33 1.33
C TRP A 41 -0.89 -16.55 0.82
N LEU A 42 -1.54 -15.49 0.32
CA LEU A 42 -2.82 -15.63 -0.35
C LEU A 42 -2.72 -16.58 -1.54
N SER A 43 -3.74 -17.42 -1.71
CA SER A 43 -3.87 -18.27 -2.89
C SER A 43 -4.21 -17.44 -4.13
N LYS A 44 -3.48 -17.63 -5.24
CA LYS A 44 -3.71 -16.96 -6.53
C LYS A 44 -4.42 -17.88 -7.51
N LYS A 45 -5.46 -17.38 -8.16
CA LYS A 45 -6.18 -18.12 -9.22
C LYS A 45 -5.65 -17.80 -10.63
N TYR A 46 -5.24 -16.56 -10.91
CA TYR A 46 -4.89 -16.10 -12.25
C TYR A 46 -3.54 -15.40 -12.27
N PHE A 47 -2.75 -15.62 -13.31
CA PHE A 47 -1.43 -15.04 -13.42
C PHE A 47 -1.44 -13.56 -13.90
N TRP A 48 -2.50 -13.09 -14.55
CA TRP A 48 -2.67 -11.71 -15.02
C TRP A 48 -3.30 -10.76 -13.99
N HIS A 49 -3.65 -11.28 -12.82
CA HIS A 49 -4.09 -10.50 -11.66
C HIS A 49 -3.12 -10.68 -10.51
N TYR A 50 -2.92 -9.61 -9.75
CA TYR A 50 -2.26 -9.70 -8.46
C TYR A 50 -2.91 -8.78 -7.44
N TYR A 51 -2.66 -9.05 -6.17
CA TYR A 51 -3.06 -8.22 -5.04
C TYR A 51 -1.84 -7.55 -4.46
N ALA A 52 -1.98 -6.25 -4.13
CA ALA A 52 -0.98 -5.40 -3.50
C ALA A 52 -1.66 -4.45 -2.52
N ASP A 53 -0.89 -3.65 -1.79
CA ASP A 53 -1.36 -2.63 -0.85
C ASP A 53 -2.39 -3.17 0.14
N PRO A 54 -2.05 -4.14 1.00
CA PRO A 54 -2.99 -4.76 1.92
C PRO A 54 -3.34 -3.85 3.09
N PHE A 55 -4.63 -3.56 3.30
CA PHE A 55 -5.14 -2.97 4.54
C PHE A 55 -6.15 -3.92 5.17
N PHE A 56 -5.82 -4.41 6.36
CA PHE A 56 -6.58 -5.44 7.06
C PHE A 56 -7.36 -4.86 8.22
N ILE A 57 -8.59 -5.34 8.42
CA ILE A 57 -9.43 -5.04 9.58
C ILE A 57 -10.12 -6.30 10.06
N LYS A 58 -9.96 -6.58 11.34
CA LYS A 58 -10.73 -7.59 12.04
C LYS A 58 -11.95 -6.95 12.69
N GLN A 59 -13.15 -7.46 12.39
CA GLN A 59 -14.37 -7.01 13.03
C GLN A 59 -15.21 -8.22 13.45
N GLY A 60 -15.29 -8.44 14.75
CA GLY A 60 -15.89 -9.64 15.33
C GLY A 60 -15.15 -10.90 14.84
N LYS A 61 -15.88 -11.80 14.18
CA LYS A 61 -15.30 -13.04 13.62
C LYS A 61 -14.82 -12.90 12.18
N ASN A 62 -14.96 -11.72 11.58
CA ASN A 62 -14.67 -11.50 10.16
C ASN A 62 -13.30 -10.84 9.98
N ASN A 63 -12.54 -11.38 9.04
CA ASN A 63 -11.25 -10.86 8.59
C ASN A 63 -11.44 -10.19 7.22
N PHE A 64 -11.40 -8.86 7.18
CA PHE A 64 -11.56 -8.06 5.98
C PHE A 64 -10.19 -7.56 5.50
N LEU A 65 -9.87 -7.85 4.24
CA LEU A 65 -8.65 -7.39 3.60
C LEU A 65 -9.00 -6.53 2.38
N PHE A 66 -8.71 -5.24 2.47
CA PHE A 66 -8.82 -4.30 1.36
C PHE A 66 -7.50 -4.29 0.59
N VAL A 67 -7.58 -4.34 -0.73
CA VAL A 67 -6.40 -4.51 -1.59
C VAL A 67 -6.51 -3.71 -2.88
N GLU A 68 -5.38 -3.36 -3.45
CA GLU A 68 -5.28 -3.13 -4.87
C GLU A 68 -5.44 -4.49 -5.60
N ASP A 69 -6.44 -4.60 -6.45
CA ASP A 69 -6.65 -5.72 -7.37
C ASP A 69 -6.23 -5.28 -8.77
N TYR A 70 -4.96 -5.53 -9.07
CA TYR A 70 -4.38 -5.09 -10.34
C TYR A 70 -4.59 -6.11 -11.46
N ASN A 71 -5.10 -5.61 -12.58
CA ASN A 71 -5.24 -6.39 -13.80
C ASN A 71 -4.19 -5.97 -14.82
N SER A 72 -3.32 -6.90 -15.18
CA SER A 72 -2.20 -6.63 -16.08
C SER A 72 -2.60 -6.42 -17.53
N ILE A 73 -3.78 -6.89 -17.96
CA ILE A 73 -4.30 -6.67 -19.32
C ILE A 73 -4.78 -5.23 -19.45
N SER A 74 -5.66 -4.79 -18.56
CA SER A 74 -6.17 -3.41 -18.56
C SER A 74 -5.15 -2.39 -18.01
N ARG A 75 -4.09 -2.86 -17.33
CA ARG A 75 -3.11 -2.04 -16.59
C ARG A 75 -3.76 -1.11 -15.58
N LYS A 76 -4.75 -1.63 -14.87
CA LYS A 76 -5.57 -0.86 -13.94
C LYS A 76 -5.75 -1.60 -12.63
N GLY A 77 -5.42 -0.91 -11.53
CA GLY A 77 -5.78 -1.28 -10.18
C GLY A 77 -7.21 -0.86 -9.86
N ARG A 78 -7.89 -1.65 -9.03
CA ARG A 78 -9.21 -1.40 -8.46
C ARG A 78 -9.19 -1.81 -7.01
N ILE A 79 -9.96 -1.13 -6.18
CA ILE A 79 -10.09 -1.56 -4.80
C ILE A 79 -11.05 -2.73 -4.72
N SER A 80 -10.57 -3.85 -4.22
CA SER A 80 -11.36 -5.04 -3.91
C SER A 80 -11.29 -5.36 -2.42
N LEU A 81 -12.33 -5.99 -1.92
CA LEU A 81 -12.40 -6.52 -0.57
C LEU A 81 -12.37 -8.05 -0.62
N LEU A 82 -11.48 -8.64 0.15
CA LEU A 82 -11.40 -10.07 0.38
C LEU A 82 -11.88 -10.38 1.81
N LEU A 83 -12.88 -11.24 1.94
CA LEU A 83 -13.25 -11.85 3.21
C LEU A 83 -12.41 -13.12 3.38
N LEU A 84 -11.67 -13.21 4.48
CA LEU A 84 -10.76 -14.31 4.75
C LEU A 84 -11.24 -15.17 5.91
N ASP A 85 -10.91 -16.47 5.87
CA ASP A 85 -11.01 -17.35 7.04
C ASP A 85 -9.82 -17.11 8.01
N ASN A 86 -9.79 -17.83 9.12
CA ASN A 86 -8.71 -17.73 10.11
C ASN A 86 -7.36 -18.28 9.62
N ASN A 87 -7.34 -18.99 8.48
CA ASN A 87 -6.13 -19.47 7.81
C ASN A 87 -5.74 -18.57 6.63
N PHE A 88 -6.31 -17.36 6.54
CA PHE A 88 -6.12 -16.38 5.46
C PHE A 88 -6.50 -16.89 4.06
N ARG A 89 -7.42 -17.86 3.96
CA ARG A 89 -7.98 -18.31 2.68
C ARG A 89 -9.14 -17.40 2.31
N ILE A 90 -9.25 -17.07 1.01
CA ILE A 90 -10.32 -16.21 0.51
C ILE A 90 -11.65 -16.99 0.51
N ILE A 91 -12.57 -16.60 1.40
CA ILE A 91 -13.94 -17.11 1.46
C ILE A 91 -14.79 -16.42 0.38
N LYS A 92 -14.68 -15.09 0.28
CA LYS A 92 -15.49 -14.27 -0.64
C LYS A 92 -14.69 -13.06 -1.13
N LYS A 93 -14.88 -12.71 -2.39
CA LYS A 93 -14.32 -11.50 -2.99
C LYS A 93 -15.45 -10.57 -3.43
N TYR A 94 -15.34 -9.31 -3.04
CA TYR A 94 -16.15 -8.21 -3.54
C TYR A 94 -15.27 -7.36 -4.45
N PHE A 95 -15.50 -7.49 -5.74
CA PHE A 95 -14.69 -6.83 -6.76
C PHE A 95 -15.11 -5.39 -6.95
N ASN A 96 -14.13 -4.46 -7.06
CA ASN A 96 -14.33 -3.07 -7.45
C ASN A 96 -15.36 -2.34 -6.58
N ILE A 97 -15.14 -2.36 -5.24
CA ILE A 97 -16.06 -1.77 -4.26
C ILE A 97 -16.16 -0.24 -4.32
N ILE A 98 -15.20 0.42 -4.99
CA ILE A 98 -15.25 1.84 -5.35
C ILE A 98 -15.23 1.96 -6.87
N LYS A 99 -16.32 2.48 -7.44
CA LYS A 99 -16.40 2.71 -8.88
C LYS A 99 -15.56 3.92 -9.28
N SER A 100 -14.56 3.70 -10.14
CA SER A 100 -13.71 4.76 -10.71
C SER A 100 -13.33 4.45 -12.16
N LYS A 101 -13.27 5.50 -12.99
CA LYS A 101 -12.67 5.40 -14.32
C LYS A 101 -11.14 5.38 -14.26
N PHE A 102 -10.57 5.83 -13.16
CA PHE A 102 -9.12 5.88 -12.93
C PHE A 102 -8.60 4.61 -12.25
N HIS A 103 -7.28 4.43 -12.24
CA HIS A 103 -6.58 3.49 -11.41
C HIS A 103 -6.77 3.88 -9.93
N LEU A 104 -7.05 2.90 -9.08
CA LEU A 104 -7.09 3.05 -7.62
C LEU A 104 -6.16 2.02 -6.98
N SER A 105 -5.42 2.45 -5.96
CA SER A 105 -4.50 1.64 -5.15
C SER A 105 -4.49 2.13 -3.71
N TYR A 106 -3.70 1.53 -2.85
CA TYR A 106 -3.38 1.95 -1.48
C TYR A 106 -4.63 2.32 -0.65
N PRO A 107 -5.58 1.40 -0.43
CA PRO A 107 -6.87 1.69 0.20
C PRO A 107 -6.76 1.76 1.73
N GLN A 108 -6.14 2.81 2.28
CA GLN A 108 -6.08 2.98 3.72
C GLN A 108 -7.49 3.02 4.32
N ILE A 109 -7.73 2.20 5.36
CA ILE A 109 -8.98 2.20 6.10
C ILE A 109 -8.78 2.88 7.45
N ILE A 110 -9.66 3.84 7.75
CA ILE A 110 -9.65 4.63 8.97
C ILE A 110 -10.93 4.33 9.74
N LYS A 111 -10.80 3.88 10.99
CA LYS A 111 -11.93 3.69 11.90
C LYS A 111 -12.05 4.87 12.86
N GLN A 112 -13.22 5.49 12.93
CA GLN A 112 -13.52 6.57 13.85
C GLN A 112 -14.87 6.27 14.55
N GLY A 113 -14.82 5.80 15.79
CA GLY A 113 -15.98 5.27 16.49
C GLY A 113 -16.59 4.09 15.72
N ASN A 114 -17.87 4.22 15.37
CA ASN A 114 -18.59 3.20 14.56
C ASN A 114 -18.51 3.46 13.04
N ASN A 115 -17.87 4.54 12.61
CA ASN A 115 -17.74 4.89 11.20
C ASN A 115 -16.42 4.34 10.62
N PHE A 116 -16.49 3.94 9.36
CA PHE A 116 -15.32 3.54 8.59
C PHE A 116 -15.16 4.46 7.39
N PHE A 117 -13.92 4.88 7.18
CA PHE A 117 -13.52 5.71 6.04
C PHE A 117 -12.42 4.99 5.25
N MET A 118 -12.34 5.28 3.97
CA MET A 118 -11.28 4.79 3.08
C MET A 118 -10.64 5.95 2.36
N LEU A 119 -9.33 5.94 2.30
CA LEU A 119 -8.53 6.91 1.58
C LEU A 119 -7.71 6.19 0.50
N PRO A 120 -8.30 5.89 -0.67
CA PRO A 120 -7.57 5.25 -1.75
C PRO A 120 -6.73 6.28 -2.52
N GLU A 121 -5.57 5.84 -3.00
CA GLU A 121 -4.81 6.61 -3.97
C GLU A 121 -5.54 6.68 -5.30
N CYS A 122 -5.56 7.87 -5.92
CA CYS A 122 -6.04 8.10 -7.27
C CYS A 122 -5.23 9.21 -7.95
N CYS A 123 -3.95 8.95 -8.23
CA CYS A 123 -3.02 9.95 -8.76
C CYS A 123 -3.47 10.63 -10.07
N ARG A 124 -4.29 9.93 -10.88
CA ARG A 124 -4.80 10.49 -12.17
C ARG A 124 -6.02 11.37 -12.02
N SER A 125 -6.68 11.41 -10.86
CA SER A 125 -7.80 12.32 -10.62
C SER A 125 -7.36 13.70 -10.13
N GLU A 126 -6.08 13.81 -9.75
CA GLU A 126 -5.51 15.01 -9.12
C GLU A 126 -6.27 15.45 -7.85
N LYS A 127 -6.97 14.50 -7.22
CA LYS A 127 -7.78 14.74 -6.02
C LYS A 127 -7.70 13.55 -5.07
N LEU A 128 -7.24 13.79 -3.86
CA LEU A 128 -7.32 12.83 -2.78
C LEU A 128 -8.71 12.89 -2.14
N THR A 129 -9.49 11.85 -2.33
CA THR A 129 -10.88 11.79 -1.86
C THR A 129 -11.04 10.80 -0.71
N LEU A 130 -11.60 11.27 0.40
CA LEU A 130 -12.06 10.43 1.50
C LEU A 130 -13.43 9.84 1.13
N TYR A 131 -13.58 8.54 1.35
CA TYR A 131 -14.84 7.82 1.20
C TYR A 131 -15.34 7.39 2.57
N LYS A 132 -16.65 7.47 2.80
CA LYS A 132 -17.32 6.95 3.97
C LYS A 132 -18.08 5.67 3.64
N SER A 133 -18.06 4.72 4.55
CA SER A 133 -18.89 3.52 4.41
C SER A 133 -20.34 3.82 4.73
N GLU A 134 -21.24 3.53 3.80
CA GLU A 134 -22.70 3.51 4.05
C GLU A 134 -23.14 2.20 4.69
N ASN A 135 -22.50 1.10 4.27
CA ASN A 135 -22.71 -0.23 4.82
C ASN A 135 -21.40 -1.00 4.78
N PHE A 136 -20.64 -0.92 5.88
CA PHE A 136 -19.35 -1.60 5.99
C PHE A 136 -19.53 -3.13 5.87
N PRO A 137 -18.67 -3.80 5.12
CA PRO A 137 -17.44 -3.29 4.48
C PRO A 137 -17.59 -2.99 2.97
N VAL A 138 -18.76 -3.07 2.37
CA VAL A 138 -18.92 -3.19 0.91
C VAL A 138 -19.33 -1.89 0.22
N LYS A 139 -20.22 -1.10 0.86
CA LYS A 139 -20.75 0.12 0.23
C LYS A 139 -20.01 1.37 0.70
N TRP A 140 -19.47 2.11 -0.25
CA TRP A 140 -18.67 3.32 -0.03
C TRP A 140 -19.18 4.47 -0.90
N GLN A 141 -19.31 5.66 -0.30
CA GLN A 141 -19.65 6.89 -1.00
C GLN A 141 -18.55 7.94 -0.81
N LYS A 142 -18.43 8.85 -1.78
CA LYS A 142 -17.53 9.99 -1.64
C LYS A 142 -18.02 10.88 -0.48
N GLU A 143 -17.11 11.19 0.42
CA GLU A 143 -17.40 12.06 1.57
C GLU A 143 -16.83 13.45 1.37
N LYS A 144 -15.52 13.55 1.14
CA LYS A 144 -14.82 14.82 1.04
C LYS A 144 -13.55 14.72 0.18
N VAL A 145 -13.22 15.76 -0.55
CA VAL A 145 -11.88 15.95 -1.09
C VAL A 145 -10.98 16.48 0.02
N ILE A 146 -9.92 15.73 0.34
CA ILE A 146 -8.95 16.07 1.39
C ILE A 146 -7.86 16.99 0.82
N ILE A 147 -7.29 16.63 -0.33
CA ILE A 147 -6.30 17.43 -1.06
C ILE A 147 -6.80 17.55 -2.50
N ASP A 148 -6.90 18.79 -3.00
CA ASP A 148 -7.27 19.08 -4.40
C ASP A 148 -6.01 19.21 -5.25
N ASP A 149 -5.19 18.16 -5.23
CA ASP A 149 -3.94 18.03 -5.97
C ASP A 149 -3.49 16.56 -5.94
N GLN A 150 -2.42 16.25 -6.66
CA GLN A 150 -1.81 14.94 -6.65
C GLN A 150 -1.30 14.57 -5.25
N ALA A 151 -1.73 13.43 -4.74
CA ALA A 151 -1.27 12.87 -3.47
C ALA A 151 -1.17 11.34 -3.59
N ILE A 152 0.05 10.82 -3.60
CA ILE A 152 0.36 9.41 -3.84
C ILE A 152 0.63 8.72 -2.50
N ASP A 153 0.16 7.46 -2.35
CA ASP A 153 0.31 6.59 -1.16
C ASP A 153 -0.02 7.32 0.16
N SER A 154 -1.12 8.06 0.13
CA SER A 154 -1.54 8.93 1.22
C SER A 154 -1.90 8.14 2.48
N THR A 155 -1.30 8.49 3.61
CA THR A 155 -1.52 7.82 4.89
C THR A 155 -1.89 8.81 5.97
N ILE A 156 -3.06 8.64 6.59
CA ILE A 156 -3.50 9.43 7.74
C ILE A 156 -3.18 8.68 9.03
N VAL A 157 -2.66 9.42 10.02
CA VAL A 157 -2.53 8.97 11.41
C VAL A 157 -3.07 10.02 12.36
N LYS A 158 -3.77 9.60 13.41
CA LYS A 158 -4.11 10.49 14.54
C LYS A 158 -3.05 10.34 15.62
N TYR A 159 -2.34 11.43 15.92
CA TYR A 159 -1.30 11.46 16.94
C TYR A 159 -1.35 12.79 17.71
N ASN A 160 -1.30 12.74 19.03
CA ASN A 160 -1.43 13.92 19.91
C ASN A 160 -2.68 14.78 19.59
N ASN A 161 -3.82 14.13 19.41
CA ASN A 161 -5.13 14.73 19.06
C ASN A 161 -5.19 15.47 17.71
N ILE A 162 -4.15 15.44 16.90
CA ILE A 162 -4.09 16.00 15.55
C ILE A 162 -4.11 14.86 14.54
N TYR A 163 -4.82 15.06 13.42
CA TYR A 163 -4.75 14.20 12.25
C TYR A 163 -3.62 14.67 11.35
N TRP A 164 -2.72 13.77 11.01
CA TRP A 164 -1.57 14.00 10.15
C TRP A 164 -1.75 13.18 8.88
N LEU A 165 -1.61 13.82 7.74
CA LEU A 165 -1.65 13.20 6.42
C LEU A 165 -0.26 13.29 5.80
N PHE A 166 0.33 12.14 5.51
CA PHE A 166 1.61 12.01 4.81
C PHE A 166 1.35 11.53 3.39
N TYR A 167 1.92 12.18 2.40
CA TYR A 167 1.72 11.83 1.00
C TYR A 167 2.89 12.26 0.13
N ILE A 168 3.03 11.65 -1.05
CA ILE A 168 4.02 12.05 -2.04
C ILE A 168 3.40 13.03 -3.03
N LYS A 169 4.11 14.11 -3.28
CA LYS A 169 3.84 15.06 -4.35
C LYS A 169 5.05 15.11 -5.30
N GLY A 170 4.79 15.29 -6.60
CA GLY A 170 5.87 15.32 -7.57
C GLY A 170 6.66 14.02 -7.67
N ALA A 171 7.97 14.17 -7.85
CA ALA A 171 8.90 13.04 -7.95
C ALA A 171 9.58 12.77 -6.60
N TYR A 172 8.93 12.00 -5.73
CA TYR A 172 9.48 11.59 -4.43
C TYR A 172 9.74 12.75 -3.46
N GLU A 173 8.75 13.62 -3.29
CA GLU A 173 8.71 14.64 -2.25
C GLU A 173 7.67 14.25 -1.21
N LEU A 174 8.12 13.99 0.02
CA LEU A 174 7.23 13.72 1.15
C LEU A 174 6.65 15.03 1.66
N HIS A 175 5.35 15.15 1.62
CA HIS A 175 4.59 16.26 2.17
C HIS A 175 3.76 15.80 3.38
N ILE A 176 3.53 16.73 4.30
CA ILE A 176 2.65 16.57 5.45
C ILE A 176 1.56 17.64 5.38
N SER A 177 0.33 17.25 5.68
CA SER A 177 -0.74 18.16 6.04
C SER A 177 -1.35 17.74 7.37
N TYR A 178 -1.96 18.68 8.10
CA TYR A 178 -2.56 18.40 9.40
C TYR A 178 -3.92 19.04 9.54
N SER A 179 -4.76 18.47 10.42
CA SER A 179 -6.09 18.98 10.73
C SER A 179 -6.51 18.53 12.14
N ASP A 180 -7.35 19.32 12.82
CA ASP A 180 -7.89 18.97 14.14
C ASP A 180 -8.92 17.83 14.06
N ASN A 181 -9.52 17.64 12.89
CA ASN A 181 -10.44 16.52 12.67
C ASN A 181 -10.39 16.01 11.22
N LEU A 182 -10.84 14.78 11.02
CA LEU A 182 -10.79 14.10 9.73
C LEU A 182 -11.54 14.84 8.61
N HIS A 183 -12.61 15.56 8.97
CA HIS A 183 -13.46 16.34 8.03
C HIS A 183 -13.12 17.83 8.01
N GLY A 184 -12.14 18.27 8.79
CA GLY A 184 -11.70 19.67 8.88
C GLY A 184 -10.97 20.14 7.63
N GLU A 185 -10.47 21.37 7.72
CA GLU A 185 -9.53 21.91 6.74
C GLU A 185 -8.14 21.32 7.01
N TRP A 186 -7.47 20.90 5.94
CA TRP A 186 -6.13 20.35 6.00
C TRP A 186 -5.12 21.44 5.68
N GLN A 187 -4.30 21.79 6.67
CA GLN A 187 -3.26 22.79 6.54
C GLN A 187 -1.94 22.16 6.11
N PRO A 188 -1.24 22.69 5.10
CA PRO A 188 0.07 22.18 4.73
C PRO A 188 1.09 22.48 5.83
N HIS A 189 1.99 21.52 6.08
CA HIS A 189 3.07 21.73 7.01
C HIS A 189 4.08 22.77 6.46
N PRO A 190 4.55 23.73 7.28
CA PRO A 190 5.38 24.84 6.80
C PRO A 190 6.75 24.41 6.24
N LYS A 191 7.24 23.22 6.62
CA LYS A 191 8.50 22.65 6.13
C LYS A 191 8.36 21.73 4.91
N ASN A 192 7.20 21.71 4.25
CA ASN A 192 7.02 20.91 3.04
C ASN A 192 7.91 21.39 1.87
N PRO A 193 8.53 20.45 1.09
CA PRO A 193 8.60 19.02 1.35
C PRO A 193 9.50 18.71 2.56
N VAL A 194 9.02 17.85 3.48
CA VAL A 194 9.76 17.50 4.70
C VAL A 194 10.91 16.52 4.45
N LYS A 195 10.86 15.81 3.31
CA LYS A 195 11.90 14.87 2.85
C LYS A 195 11.83 14.71 1.34
N THR A 196 12.97 14.52 0.70
CA THR A 196 13.05 14.30 -0.76
C THR A 196 13.93 13.09 -1.08
N GLY A 197 13.75 12.49 -2.26
CA GLY A 197 14.57 11.39 -2.75
C GLY A 197 13.84 10.05 -2.80
N LEU A 198 14.51 9.03 -3.33
CA LEU A 198 13.96 7.70 -3.55
C LEU A 198 13.93 6.83 -2.29
N GLU A 199 14.68 7.23 -1.26
CA GLU A 199 14.80 6.48 -0.02
C GLU A 199 13.91 7.07 1.05
N SER A 200 13.08 6.22 1.66
CA SER A 200 12.30 6.56 2.85
C SER A 200 11.34 7.76 2.73
N THR A 201 10.97 8.19 1.53
CA THR A 201 9.96 9.24 1.34
C THR A 201 8.57 8.64 1.22
N ARG A 202 8.38 7.70 0.29
CA ARG A 202 7.08 7.16 -0.10
C ARG A 202 6.47 6.31 1.02
N PRO A 203 5.23 6.59 1.49
CA PRO A 203 4.57 5.78 2.51
C PRO A 203 4.47 4.30 2.13
N ALA A 204 4.48 3.42 3.12
CA ALA A 204 4.50 1.97 2.94
C ALA A 204 3.54 1.23 3.88
N GLY A 205 2.40 1.80 4.20
CA GLY A 205 1.39 1.24 5.11
C GLY A 205 1.03 2.19 6.25
N ASN A 206 0.23 1.67 7.20
CA ASN A 206 -0.18 2.45 8.37
C ASN A 206 1.00 2.78 9.29
N PHE A 207 0.92 3.95 9.91
CA PHE A 207 1.71 4.23 11.08
C PHE A 207 1.30 3.31 12.23
N PHE A 208 2.22 3.02 13.11
CA PHE A 208 1.93 2.22 14.29
C PHE A 208 2.70 2.73 15.52
N ILE A 209 2.15 2.45 16.69
CA ILE A 209 2.78 2.80 17.97
C ILE A 209 3.34 1.52 18.59
N LYS A 210 4.62 1.57 19.01
CA LYS A 210 5.28 0.51 19.75
C LYS A 210 6.15 1.16 20.84
N ASN A 211 6.03 0.67 22.08
CA ASN A 211 6.76 1.23 23.24
C ASN A 211 6.62 2.77 23.34
N ASN A 212 5.40 3.28 23.18
CA ASN A 212 5.05 4.71 23.18
C ASN A 212 5.78 5.56 22.11
N LYS A 213 6.35 4.93 21.09
CA LYS A 213 7.01 5.58 19.95
C LYS A 213 6.18 5.41 18.70
N LEU A 214 6.07 6.49 17.91
CA LEU A 214 5.37 6.47 16.63
C LEU A 214 6.33 6.07 15.52
N TYR A 215 5.94 5.08 14.71
CA TYR A 215 6.73 4.59 13.59
C TYR A 215 6.00 4.79 12.27
N ARG A 216 6.78 5.17 11.25
CA ARG A 216 6.34 5.34 9.86
C ARG A 216 7.06 4.36 8.96
N PRO A 217 6.35 3.39 8.37
CA PRO A 217 6.89 2.60 7.26
C PRO A 217 7.04 3.46 6.00
N ALA A 218 8.14 3.28 5.28
CA ALA A 218 8.42 3.96 4.02
C ALA A 218 9.09 3.02 3.02
N GLN A 219 8.83 3.24 1.73
CA GLN A 219 9.46 2.49 0.67
C GLN A 219 10.88 3.02 0.40
N ASN A 220 11.82 2.10 0.15
CA ASN A 220 13.08 2.42 -0.50
C ASN A 220 12.99 2.01 -1.97
N CYS A 221 12.94 3.00 -2.85
CA CYS A 221 12.84 2.84 -4.29
C CYS A 221 14.18 3.10 -5.02
N SER A 222 15.30 3.25 -4.30
CA SER A 222 16.60 3.64 -4.89
C SER A 222 17.14 2.64 -5.90
N LYS A 223 16.93 1.34 -5.70
CA LYS A 223 17.37 0.28 -6.63
C LYS A 223 16.27 -0.17 -7.58
N THR A 224 15.06 -0.26 -7.10
CA THR A 224 13.86 -0.67 -7.84
C THR A 224 12.62 -0.22 -7.08
N TYR A 225 11.50 -0.04 -7.78
CA TYR A 225 10.21 0.22 -7.15
C TYR A 225 9.86 -0.87 -6.12
N GLY A 226 9.57 -0.46 -4.89
CA GLY A 226 9.32 -1.38 -3.78
C GLY A 226 10.50 -2.32 -3.52
N GLY A 227 11.73 -1.80 -3.48
CA GLY A 227 12.94 -2.62 -3.30
C GLY A 227 13.09 -3.15 -1.88
N SER A 228 12.75 -2.33 -0.89
CA SER A 228 12.76 -2.63 0.54
C SER A 228 11.85 -1.67 1.29
N ILE A 229 11.60 -1.92 2.57
CA ILE A 229 10.86 -1.04 3.47
C ILE A 229 11.80 -0.52 4.55
N ILE A 230 11.74 0.78 4.80
CA ILE A 230 12.43 1.44 5.90
C ILE A 230 11.40 1.74 6.98
N ILE A 231 11.67 1.31 8.21
CA ILE A 231 10.93 1.69 9.40
C ILE A 231 11.62 2.91 10.01
N ASN A 232 10.90 4.03 10.06
CA ASN A 232 11.36 5.27 10.67
C ASN A 232 10.66 5.47 12.01
N HIS A 233 11.39 5.86 13.04
CA HIS A 233 10.87 6.39 14.29
C HIS A 233 10.68 7.90 14.12
N ILE A 234 9.48 8.39 14.31
CA ILE A 234 9.20 9.82 14.32
C ILE A 234 9.61 10.37 15.69
N THR A 235 10.66 11.16 15.70
CA THR A 235 11.21 11.76 16.93
C THR A 235 10.56 13.10 17.25
N LYS A 236 10.05 13.80 16.21
CA LYS A 236 9.34 15.07 16.38
C LYS A 236 8.24 15.21 15.33
N LEU A 237 7.02 15.49 15.77
CA LEU A 237 5.88 15.76 14.91
C LEU A 237 5.02 16.83 15.57
N THR A 238 5.16 18.05 15.10
CA THR A 238 4.42 19.23 15.55
C THR A 238 3.95 20.03 14.32
N VAL A 239 3.07 20.97 14.48
CA VAL A 239 2.62 21.86 13.39
C VAL A 239 3.74 22.75 12.81
N LYS A 240 4.91 22.79 13.43
CA LYS A 240 6.07 23.57 13.00
C LYS A 240 7.27 22.74 12.59
N ASP A 241 7.41 21.53 13.15
CA ASP A 241 8.61 20.72 13.01
C ASP A 241 8.29 19.26 12.75
N PHE A 242 9.13 18.63 11.92
CA PHE A 242 9.13 17.20 11.65
C PHE A 242 10.55 16.67 11.65
N GLU A 243 10.78 15.58 12.41
CA GLU A 243 12.03 14.84 12.44
C GLU A 243 11.75 13.35 12.56
N GLU A 244 12.52 12.53 11.86
CA GLU A 244 12.48 11.07 11.94
C GLU A 244 13.87 10.48 11.81
N GLU A 245 14.09 9.32 12.42
CA GLU A 245 15.31 8.52 12.31
C GLU A 245 15.01 7.12 11.76
N GLN A 246 15.87 6.59 10.90
CA GLN A 246 15.77 5.23 10.42
C GLN A 246 16.14 4.25 11.52
N VAL A 247 15.27 3.29 11.80
CA VAL A 247 15.48 2.23 12.80
C VAL A 247 15.88 0.90 12.16
N LYS A 248 15.23 0.53 11.07
CA LYS A 248 15.45 -0.75 10.38
C LYS A 248 15.14 -0.60 8.90
N GLU A 249 15.91 -1.27 8.07
CA GLU A 249 15.56 -1.56 6.68
C GLU A 249 15.26 -3.05 6.53
N ILE A 250 14.13 -3.37 5.91
CA ILE A 250 13.62 -4.72 5.69
C ILE A 250 13.74 -5.02 4.22
N PHE A 251 14.66 -5.94 3.86
CA PHE A 251 14.85 -6.42 2.50
C PHE A 251 13.99 -7.66 2.27
N PRO A 252 13.52 -7.92 1.03
CA PRO A 252 12.68 -9.09 0.73
C PRO A 252 13.44 -10.42 0.67
N ASN A 253 14.76 -10.45 0.91
CA ASN A 253 15.63 -11.61 0.75
C ASN A 253 15.32 -12.78 1.69
N PHE A 254 14.62 -12.54 2.80
CA PHE A 254 14.15 -13.58 3.72
C PHE A 254 12.92 -14.34 3.19
N ILE A 255 12.30 -13.86 2.10
CA ILE A 255 11.11 -14.46 1.51
C ILE A 255 11.52 -15.42 0.39
N ASN A 256 11.26 -16.72 0.54
CA ASN A 256 11.71 -17.72 -0.42
C ASN A 256 11.17 -17.53 -1.84
N ILE A 257 9.89 -17.13 -1.99
CA ILE A 257 9.22 -17.06 -3.30
C ILE A 257 9.13 -15.61 -3.81
N TYR A 258 8.71 -14.67 -2.96
CA TYR A 258 8.46 -13.27 -3.33
C TYR A 258 9.63 -12.38 -2.88
N ASN A 259 10.84 -12.64 -3.36
CA ASN A 259 12.09 -12.04 -2.87
C ASN A 259 12.62 -10.89 -3.74
N GLN A 260 11.81 -10.34 -4.64
CA GLN A 260 12.25 -9.31 -5.60
C GLN A 260 11.77 -7.89 -5.23
N GLY A 261 11.05 -7.75 -4.14
CA GLY A 261 10.60 -6.47 -3.62
C GLY A 261 9.54 -6.63 -2.54
N ILE A 262 9.35 -5.55 -1.77
CA ILE A 262 8.35 -5.38 -0.73
C ILE A 262 8.04 -3.89 -0.66
N HIS A 263 6.75 -3.48 -0.69
CA HIS A 263 6.45 -2.05 -0.68
C HIS A 263 5.36 -1.63 0.31
N THR A 264 4.64 -2.56 0.92
CA THR A 264 3.66 -2.24 1.97
C THR A 264 3.83 -3.19 3.15
N ILE A 265 3.84 -2.64 4.36
CA ILE A 265 3.83 -3.39 5.62
C ILE A 265 2.83 -2.77 6.58
N ASN A 266 2.02 -3.60 7.22
CA ASN A 266 1.08 -3.19 8.24
C ASN A 266 1.19 -4.12 9.46
N PHE A 267 1.09 -3.52 10.65
CA PHE A 267 1.01 -4.23 11.93
C PHE A 267 -0.37 -3.98 12.51
N ASN A 268 -1.22 -5.00 12.52
CA ASN A 268 -2.60 -4.87 12.98
C ASN A 268 -3.15 -6.20 13.50
N ASP A 269 -3.93 -6.16 14.57
CA ASP A 269 -4.64 -7.31 15.14
C ASP A 269 -3.76 -8.56 15.38
N GLY A 270 -2.54 -8.37 15.87
CA GLY A 270 -1.58 -9.46 16.11
C GLY A 270 -0.93 -10.04 14.86
N LEU A 271 -0.95 -9.29 13.75
CA LEU A 271 -0.40 -9.69 12.47
C LEU A 271 0.60 -8.68 11.93
N CYS A 272 1.65 -9.19 11.29
CA CYS A 272 2.47 -8.48 10.31
C CYS A 272 1.99 -8.88 8.93
N ILE A 273 1.54 -7.90 8.15
CA ILE A 273 0.96 -8.11 6.81
C ILE A 273 1.81 -7.34 5.81
N ILE A 274 2.28 -8.04 4.79
CA ILE A 274 3.12 -7.45 3.75
C ILE A 274 2.57 -7.76 2.37
N ASP A 275 2.95 -6.96 1.40
CA ASP A 275 2.97 -7.42 0.03
C ASP A 275 4.40 -7.63 -0.46
N ALA A 276 4.59 -8.57 -1.34
CA ALA A 276 5.91 -8.88 -1.86
C ALA A 276 5.88 -9.31 -3.32
N LYS A 277 6.99 -9.07 -4.02
CA LYS A 277 7.13 -9.14 -5.46
C LYS A 277 7.95 -10.34 -5.92
N ILE A 278 7.53 -10.89 -7.06
CA ILE A 278 8.31 -11.87 -7.83
C ILE A 278 8.29 -11.51 -9.32
N TYR A 279 9.41 -11.75 -10.00
CA TYR A 279 9.45 -11.81 -11.46
C TYR A 279 9.37 -13.27 -11.91
N LYS A 280 8.28 -13.62 -12.57
CA LYS A 280 8.06 -14.97 -13.13
C LYS A 280 8.33 -14.98 -14.62
N PHE A 281 9.06 -15.98 -15.08
CA PHE A 281 9.18 -16.27 -16.52
C PHE A 281 7.89 -16.93 -17.01
N THR A 282 7.30 -16.39 -18.08
CA THR A 282 6.13 -16.99 -18.73
C THR A 282 6.11 -16.69 -20.23
N LEU A 283 5.91 -17.73 -21.03
CA LEU A 283 5.73 -17.59 -22.47
C LEU A 283 4.42 -16.88 -22.84
N LEU A 284 3.47 -16.76 -21.87
CA LEU A 284 2.19 -16.09 -22.08
C LEU A 284 2.27 -14.55 -21.98
N LYS A 285 3.37 -13.97 -21.49
CA LYS A 285 3.48 -12.51 -21.38
C LYS A 285 3.41 -11.76 -22.74
N PRO A 286 4.02 -12.23 -23.84
CA PRO A 286 3.80 -11.61 -25.15
C PRO A 286 2.33 -11.61 -25.56
N PHE A 287 1.59 -12.69 -25.27
CA PHE A 287 0.15 -12.78 -25.52
C PHE A 287 -0.65 -11.75 -24.71
N ILE A 288 -0.31 -11.53 -23.42
CA ILE A 288 -0.90 -10.43 -22.64
C ILE A 288 -0.63 -9.08 -23.30
N SER A 289 0.53 -8.88 -23.89
CA SER A 289 0.87 -7.63 -24.57
C SER A 289 0.01 -7.41 -25.81
N ILE A 290 -0.31 -8.47 -26.54
CA ILE A 290 -1.24 -8.45 -27.67
C ILE A 290 -2.66 -8.14 -27.16
N LEU A 291 -3.14 -8.83 -26.14
CA LEU A 291 -4.45 -8.56 -25.53
C LEU A 291 -4.59 -7.10 -25.05
N ARG A 292 -3.51 -6.48 -24.56
CA ARG A 292 -3.49 -5.06 -24.20
C ARG A 292 -3.75 -4.14 -25.40
N ILE A 293 -3.19 -4.47 -26.56
CA ILE A 293 -3.43 -3.71 -27.80
C ILE A 293 -4.91 -3.79 -28.17
N PHE A 294 -5.47 -4.99 -28.23
CA PHE A 294 -6.90 -5.17 -28.48
C PHE A 294 -7.77 -4.44 -27.47
N TYR A 295 -7.47 -4.56 -26.17
CA TYR A 295 -8.23 -3.85 -25.13
C TYR A 295 -8.24 -2.33 -25.30
N ARG A 296 -7.16 -1.76 -25.86
CA ARG A 296 -7.07 -0.31 -26.15
C ARG A 296 -7.85 0.11 -27.40
N LEU A 297 -7.96 -0.77 -28.38
CA LEU A 297 -8.68 -0.49 -29.64
C LEU A 297 -10.20 -0.53 -29.48
N PHE A 298 -10.70 -1.30 -28.51
CA PHE A 298 -12.13 -1.50 -28.27
C PHE A 298 -12.65 -0.77 -27.02
N LYS A 299 -11.90 0.18 -26.48
CA LYS A 299 -12.28 1.05 -25.38
C LYS A 299 -12.45 2.50 -25.80
#